data_de1353cf9c55820abadf7d6fa9e0613e
#
_entry.id   de1353cf9c55820abadf7d6fa9e0613e
#
_cell.length_a   1.000
_cell.length_b   1.000
_cell.length_c   1.000
_cell.angle_alpha   90.00
_cell.angle_beta   90.00
_cell.angle_gamma   90.00
#
_symmetry.space_group_name_H-M   'P 1'
#
loop_
_entity.id
_entity.type
_entity.pdbx_description
1 polymer ?
#
loop_
_entity_poly.entity_id
_entity_poly.type
_entity_poly.pdbx_seq_one_letter_code
_entity_poly.pdbx_strand_id
1 'polypeptide(L)'
;LAQPTWWMGQKKPYKWQVGISWNAVDDDGRDVCQPFDVKQSWNYPLFPSRIMVDRYLKKGLSLEFAGAYNNYTTDKLVNDTTGLSGLFISTDLNTKFSFYQLFYPMKWFDPYVSLGLGLTHRDAYSQTVTGNLNINVGFNFWIYRNWGLQLQTSGKLGINGQFFNTNADYMQHSLGVVYKFTESRSHGSSNRKKYKWTKSRQKYRGGKKGKG
;
A
#
# COMPACT_ATOMS: atom_id res chain seq x y z
N LEU A 1 -25.94 -0.59 -26.40
CA LEU A 1 -24.65 0.11 -26.43
C LEU A 1 -23.57 -0.88 -26.03
N ALA A 2 -22.77 -1.39 -26.98
CA ALA A 2 -21.66 -2.30 -26.71
C ALA A 2 -20.58 -1.56 -25.96
N GLN A 3 -20.21 -2.05 -24.79
CA GLN A 3 -19.11 -1.49 -23.99
C GLN A 3 -17.78 -1.78 -24.68
N PRO A 4 -16.88 -0.79 -24.77
CA PRO A 4 -15.59 -0.97 -25.45
C PRO A 4 -14.76 -2.06 -24.78
N THR A 5 -14.33 -3.05 -25.55
CA THR A 5 -13.63 -4.28 -25.09
C THR A 5 -12.20 -4.04 -24.58
N TRP A 6 -11.64 -2.85 -24.76
CA TRP A 6 -10.29 -2.51 -24.29
C TRP A 6 -10.17 -2.47 -22.77
N TRP A 7 -11.27 -2.42 -22.04
CA TRP A 7 -11.29 -2.49 -20.57
C TRP A 7 -11.25 -3.91 -20.05
N MET A 8 -11.66 -4.92 -20.82
CA MET A 8 -11.74 -6.31 -20.34
C MET A 8 -10.37 -6.96 -20.19
N GLY A 9 -9.32 -6.36 -20.75
CA GLY A 9 -7.96 -6.89 -20.73
C GLY A 9 -7.16 -6.71 -19.44
N GLN A 10 -7.60 -5.85 -18.53
CA GLN A 10 -6.78 -5.45 -17.35
C GLN A 10 -7.27 -5.99 -16.01
N LYS A 11 -7.94 -7.10 -15.98
CA LYS A 11 -8.54 -7.64 -14.75
C LYS A 11 -7.67 -8.61 -13.97
N LYS A 12 -6.36 -8.62 -14.16
CA LYS A 12 -5.51 -9.26 -13.17
C LYS A 12 -5.08 -8.23 -12.15
N PRO A 13 -5.43 -8.44 -10.87
CA PRO A 13 -4.86 -7.64 -9.81
C PRO A 13 -3.34 -7.76 -9.88
N TYR A 14 -2.65 -6.73 -9.46
CA TYR A 14 -1.21 -6.79 -9.29
C TYR A 14 -0.88 -7.89 -8.28
N LYS A 15 0.31 -8.48 -8.41
CA LYS A 15 0.79 -9.43 -7.41
C LYS A 15 1.46 -8.71 -6.25
N TRP A 16 2.30 -7.74 -6.60
CA TRP A 16 3.02 -6.89 -5.69
C TRP A 16 2.90 -5.43 -6.10
N GLN A 17 2.89 -4.55 -5.12
CA GLN A 17 3.02 -3.11 -5.29
C GLN A 17 4.12 -2.64 -4.35
N VAL A 18 4.97 -1.74 -4.80
CA VAL A 18 5.98 -1.07 -3.99
C VAL A 18 5.77 0.43 -4.07
N GLY A 19 6.15 1.14 -3.02
CA GLY A 19 6.04 2.59 -2.99
C GLY A 19 7.14 3.22 -2.17
N ILE A 20 7.44 4.46 -2.54
CA ILE A 20 8.31 5.36 -1.79
C ILE A 20 7.59 6.70 -1.63
N SER A 21 7.58 7.25 -0.43
CA SER A 21 6.80 8.45 -0.11
C SER A 21 7.50 9.35 0.89
N TRP A 22 7.19 10.64 0.80
CA TRP A 22 7.41 11.57 1.89
C TRP A 22 6.46 11.24 3.03
N ASN A 23 6.96 11.38 4.23
CA ASN A 23 6.26 11.05 5.46
C ASN A 23 6.25 12.26 6.38
N ALA A 24 5.07 12.70 6.79
CA ALA A 24 4.88 13.72 7.80
C ALA A 24 4.24 13.08 9.04
N VAL A 25 4.81 13.37 10.21
CA VAL A 25 4.29 12.92 11.51
C VAL A 25 3.70 14.14 12.21
N ASP A 26 2.46 14.03 12.57
CA ASP A 26 1.69 14.99 13.36
C ASP A 26 1.45 14.39 14.74
N ASP A 27 2.22 14.83 15.71
CA ASP A 27 2.30 14.28 17.06
C ASP A 27 2.18 15.43 18.08
N ASP A 28 1.15 16.25 17.94
CA ASP A 28 0.95 17.44 18.77
C ASP A 28 0.41 17.14 20.17
N GLY A 29 -0.03 15.92 20.45
CA GLY A 29 -0.61 15.51 21.72
C GLY A 29 -2.01 16.04 21.97
N ARG A 30 -2.65 16.64 20.96
CA ARG A 30 -4.01 17.19 21.00
C ARG A 30 -5.02 16.25 20.38
N ASP A 31 -6.28 16.48 20.67
CA ASP A 31 -7.37 15.75 20.02
C ASP A 31 -7.30 15.89 18.49
N VAL A 32 -7.67 14.84 17.77
CA VAL A 32 -7.64 14.68 16.30
C VAL A 32 -8.34 15.82 15.51
N CYS A 33 -8.83 16.84 16.19
CA CYS A 33 -9.61 17.94 15.61
C CYS A 33 -8.82 18.99 14.82
N GLN A 34 -7.48 18.90 14.78
CA GLN A 34 -6.64 19.84 14.02
C GLN A 34 -5.63 19.13 13.08
N PRO A 35 -6.07 18.23 12.21
CA PRO A 35 -5.17 17.34 11.43
C PRO A 35 -4.36 18.06 10.34
N PHE A 36 -4.50 19.38 10.17
CA PHE A 36 -3.86 20.14 9.09
C PHE A 36 -3.08 21.38 9.57
N ASP A 37 -2.63 21.38 10.83
CA ASP A 37 -1.74 22.45 11.30
C ASP A 37 -0.27 22.16 10.91
N VAL A 38 -0.02 22.19 9.59
CA VAL A 38 1.26 21.85 8.96
C VAL A 38 2.44 22.66 9.52
N LYS A 39 2.19 23.92 9.92
CA LYS A 39 3.25 24.81 10.37
C LYS A 39 3.71 24.52 11.79
N GLN A 40 2.82 24.10 12.67
CA GLN A 40 3.12 23.95 14.09
C GLN A 40 3.46 22.52 14.47
N SER A 41 2.79 21.51 13.87
CA SER A 41 2.86 20.14 14.36
C SER A 41 3.50 19.14 13.38
N TRP A 42 3.50 19.41 12.07
CA TRP A 42 4.00 18.42 11.12
C TRP A 42 5.53 18.39 11.08
N ASN A 43 6.08 17.27 11.50
CA ASN A 43 7.49 16.93 11.33
C ASN A 43 7.66 16.12 10.04
N TYR A 44 8.48 16.58 9.11
CA TYR A 44 8.75 15.88 7.86
C TYR A 44 10.19 16.12 7.38
N PRO A 45 10.88 15.07 6.89
CA PRO A 45 12.19 15.22 6.28
C PRO A 45 12.07 15.75 4.84
N LEU A 46 13.13 16.37 4.34
CA LEU A 46 13.19 16.91 2.96
C LEU A 46 13.31 15.83 1.89
N PHE A 47 13.44 14.55 2.27
CA PHE A 47 13.57 13.41 1.36
C PHE A 47 12.46 12.38 1.60
N PRO A 48 12.15 11.54 0.61
CA PRO A 48 11.19 10.46 0.81
C PRO A 48 11.68 9.48 1.87
N SER A 49 10.96 9.33 2.95
CA SER A 49 11.39 8.60 4.14
C SER A 49 10.48 7.46 4.54
N ARG A 50 9.48 7.12 3.72
CA ARG A 50 8.61 5.96 3.92
C ARG A 50 8.71 5.04 2.72
N ILE A 51 8.89 3.75 2.99
CA ILE A 51 8.89 2.68 1.98
C ILE A 51 7.75 1.73 2.32
N MET A 52 7.03 1.26 1.29
CA MET A 52 5.98 0.28 1.48
C MET A 52 6.06 -0.84 0.43
N VAL A 53 5.67 -2.04 0.85
CA VAL A 53 5.49 -3.22 0.01
C VAL A 53 4.12 -3.79 0.29
N ASP A 54 3.32 -3.97 -0.74
CA ASP A 54 1.95 -4.45 -0.66
C ASP A 54 1.81 -5.73 -1.50
N ARG A 55 1.20 -6.76 -0.94
CA ARG A 55 0.90 -8.01 -1.61
C ARG A 55 -0.60 -8.17 -1.75
N TYR A 56 -1.07 -8.18 -2.98
CA TYR A 56 -2.46 -8.47 -3.28
C TYR A 56 -2.82 -9.92 -2.95
N LEU A 57 -3.91 -10.13 -2.24
CA LEU A 57 -4.41 -11.45 -1.85
C LEU A 57 -5.61 -11.85 -2.73
N LYS A 58 -6.75 -11.21 -2.55
CA LYS A 58 -7.98 -11.50 -3.30
C LYS A 58 -9.05 -10.42 -3.12
N LYS A 59 -9.89 -10.22 -4.12
CA LYS A 59 -11.12 -9.40 -4.05
C LYS A 59 -10.92 -8.00 -3.43
N GLY A 60 -9.86 -7.30 -3.82
CA GLY A 60 -9.53 -5.99 -3.26
C GLY A 60 -8.76 -6.01 -1.94
N LEU A 61 -8.57 -7.20 -1.36
CA LEU A 61 -7.80 -7.37 -0.12
C LEU A 61 -6.31 -7.52 -0.42
N SER A 62 -5.48 -6.80 0.29
CA SER A 62 -4.03 -6.91 0.24
C SER A 62 -3.40 -6.77 1.63
N LEU A 63 -2.15 -7.18 1.75
CA LEU A 63 -1.34 -7.05 2.95
C LEU A 63 -0.20 -6.09 2.65
N GLU A 64 -0.13 -4.99 3.40
CA GLU A 64 0.87 -3.95 3.26
C GLU A 64 1.85 -4.00 4.45
N PHE A 65 3.13 -4.03 4.14
CA PHE A 65 4.21 -3.78 5.09
C PHE A 65 4.82 -2.41 4.76
N ALA A 66 4.97 -1.55 5.76
CA ALA A 66 5.56 -0.23 5.60
C ALA A 66 6.57 0.06 6.70
N GLY A 67 7.63 0.78 6.34
CA GLY A 67 8.60 1.35 7.25
C GLY A 67 8.74 2.84 7.00
N ALA A 68 8.79 3.65 8.05
CA ALA A 68 8.97 5.08 7.95
C ALA A 68 10.02 5.59 8.93
N TYR A 69 10.72 6.62 8.49
CA TYR A 69 11.72 7.36 9.23
C TYR A 69 11.34 8.82 9.29
N ASN A 70 11.56 9.48 10.43
CA ASN A 70 11.41 10.92 10.59
C ASN A 70 12.33 11.43 11.70
N ASN A 71 12.49 12.74 11.80
CA ASN A 71 13.14 13.43 12.90
C ASN A 71 12.22 14.52 13.42
N TYR A 72 12.05 14.56 14.72
CA TYR A 72 11.44 15.70 15.39
C TYR A 72 12.40 16.88 15.43
N THR A 73 11.88 18.06 15.08
CA THR A 73 12.64 19.31 15.08
C THR A 73 12.17 20.21 16.23
N THR A 74 13.10 20.93 16.85
CA THR A 74 12.85 21.73 18.05
C THR A 74 11.87 22.90 17.85
N ASP A 75 11.59 23.28 16.59
CA ASP A 75 10.66 24.34 16.22
C ASP A 75 9.20 23.86 16.11
N LYS A 76 8.96 22.55 16.24
CA LYS A 76 7.64 21.94 16.13
C LYS A 76 7.09 21.55 17.48
N LEU A 77 5.76 21.49 17.54
CA LEU A 77 5.04 20.99 18.69
C LEU A 77 5.05 19.46 18.68
N VAL A 78 5.52 18.86 19.75
CA VAL A 78 5.52 17.41 19.97
C VAL A 78 4.97 17.17 21.37
N ASN A 79 3.86 16.42 21.47
CA ASN A 79 3.18 16.15 22.72
C ASN A 79 2.94 17.40 23.61
N ASP A 80 2.33 18.42 23.01
CA ASP A 80 2.03 19.71 23.64
C ASP A 80 3.26 20.48 24.18
N THR A 81 4.46 20.11 23.74
CA THR A 81 5.73 20.70 24.17
C THR A 81 6.57 21.09 22.96
N THR A 82 7.22 22.26 23.01
CA THR A 82 8.20 22.69 22.02
C THR A 82 9.63 22.45 22.52
N GLY A 83 10.60 22.40 21.62
CA GLY A 83 12.00 22.21 21.97
C GLY A 83 12.43 20.74 22.06
N LEU A 84 11.56 19.80 21.76
CA LEU A 84 11.91 18.37 21.68
C LEU A 84 12.52 18.06 20.30
N SER A 85 13.56 17.25 20.30
CA SER A 85 14.18 16.69 19.09
C SER A 85 14.45 15.21 19.32
N GLY A 86 14.39 14.42 18.28
CA GLY A 86 14.65 13.00 18.40
C GLY A 86 14.33 12.22 17.14
N LEU A 87 14.78 10.99 17.13
CA LEU A 87 14.55 10.04 16.07
C LEU A 87 13.13 9.46 16.17
N PHE A 88 12.48 9.33 15.01
CA PHE A 88 11.23 8.62 14.83
C PHE A 88 11.40 7.51 13.81
N ILE A 89 11.07 6.29 14.18
CA ILE A 89 11.01 5.13 13.28
C ILE A 89 9.69 4.40 13.50
N SER A 90 8.96 4.08 12.45
CA SER A 90 7.79 3.22 12.54
C SER A 90 7.88 2.05 11.56
N THR A 91 7.33 0.91 11.99
CA THR A 91 7.13 -0.28 11.16
C THR A 91 5.70 -0.75 11.31
N ASP A 92 5.02 -0.99 10.19
CA ASP A 92 3.59 -1.24 10.15
C ASP A 92 3.26 -2.46 9.31
N LEU A 93 2.32 -3.27 9.79
CA LEU A 93 1.72 -4.36 9.04
C LEU A 93 0.21 -4.12 8.96
N ASN A 94 -0.29 -3.82 7.77
CA ASN A 94 -1.67 -3.41 7.55
C ASN A 94 -2.38 -4.36 6.58
N THR A 95 -3.63 -4.68 6.89
CA THR A 95 -4.56 -5.31 5.96
C THR A 95 -5.33 -4.21 5.25
N LYS A 96 -5.16 -4.10 3.94
CA LYS A 96 -5.73 -3.05 3.10
C LYS A 96 -6.87 -3.58 2.24
N PHE A 97 -7.96 -2.84 2.18
CA PHE A 97 -9.12 -3.12 1.32
C PHE A 97 -9.32 -1.97 0.33
N SER A 98 -9.17 -2.28 -0.96
CA SER A 98 -9.34 -1.35 -2.07
C SER A 98 -10.78 -1.37 -2.57
N PHE A 99 -11.36 -0.19 -2.73
CA PHE A 99 -12.73 0.01 -3.22
C PHE A 99 -12.81 0.20 -4.74
N TYR A 100 -11.72 0.01 -5.49
CA TYR A 100 -11.70 0.24 -6.94
C TYR A 100 -12.81 -0.49 -7.69
N GLN A 101 -13.31 -1.60 -7.16
CA GLN A 101 -14.42 -2.35 -7.76
C GLN A 101 -15.76 -1.63 -7.64
N LEU A 102 -15.95 -0.79 -6.63
CA LEU A 102 -17.16 0.00 -6.41
C LEU A 102 -17.15 1.26 -7.30
N PHE A 103 -15.99 1.82 -7.55
CA PHE A 103 -15.79 2.99 -8.41
C PHE A 103 -15.40 2.60 -9.85
N TYR A 104 -15.97 1.53 -10.34
CA TYR A 104 -15.61 0.82 -11.56
C TYR A 104 -15.46 1.65 -12.85
N PRO A 105 -16.11 2.79 -13.10
CA PRO A 105 -15.78 3.57 -14.29
C PRO A 105 -14.39 4.21 -14.24
N MET A 106 -13.89 4.53 -13.04
CA MET A 106 -12.66 5.30 -12.84
C MET A 106 -11.45 4.39 -12.60
N LYS A 107 -10.75 4.02 -13.69
CA LYS A 107 -9.54 3.18 -13.61
C LYS A 107 -8.34 3.87 -12.97
N TRP A 108 -8.36 5.19 -12.95
CA TRP A 108 -7.27 6.01 -12.45
C TRP A 108 -7.36 6.28 -10.95
N PHE A 109 -8.54 6.06 -10.34
CA PHE A 109 -8.83 6.35 -8.95
C PHE A 109 -9.13 5.06 -8.17
N ASP A 110 -8.40 4.84 -7.08
CA ASP A 110 -8.48 3.64 -6.26
C ASP A 110 -8.41 4.02 -4.78
N PRO A 111 -9.55 4.38 -4.16
CA PRO A 111 -9.62 4.62 -2.73
C PRO A 111 -9.51 3.31 -1.96
N TYR A 112 -8.91 3.39 -0.76
CA TYR A 112 -8.77 2.24 0.12
C TYR A 112 -8.83 2.63 1.59
N VAL A 113 -9.15 1.66 2.42
CA VAL A 113 -8.98 1.72 3.87
C VAL A 113 -8.08 0.58 4.30
N SER A 114 -7.36 0.75 5.40
CA SER A 114 -6.61 -0.35 5.98
C SER A 114 -6.59 -0.29 7.50
N LEU A 115 -6.50 -1.48 8.09
CA LEU A 115 -6.36 -1.69 9.53
C LEU A 115 -5.12 -2.54 9.77
N GLY A 116 -4.39 -2.26 10.83
CA GLY A 116 -3.18 -3.01 11.12
C GLY A 116 -2.57 -2.71 12.47
N LEU A 117 -1.41 -3.29 12.67
CA LEU A 117 -0.59 -3.11 13.86
C LEU A 117 0.74 -2.50 13.45
N GLY A 118 1.31 -1.69 14.33
CA GLY A 118 2.61 -1.07 14.15
C GLY A 118 3.43 -1.05 15.42
N LEU A 119 4.72 -0.84 15.22
CA LEU A 119 5.67 -0.52 16.28
C LEU A 119 6.30 0.82 15.94
N THR A 120 6.33 1.72 16.90
CA THR A 120 6.93 3.04 16.76
C THR A 120 8.00 3.24 17.83
N HIS A 121 9.16 3.67 17.39
CA HIS A 121 10.26 4.11 18.24
C HIS A 121 10.35 5.64 18.18
N ARG A 122 10.36 6.29 19.35
CA ARG A 122 10.41 7.76 19.51
C ARG A 122 11.37 8.14 20.62
N ASP A 123 12.49 8.77 20.27
CA ASP A 123 13.46 9.24 21.27
C ASP A 123 12.97 10.46 22.06
N ALA A 124 12.01 11.20 21.51
CA ALA A 124 11.43 12.40 22.15
C ALA A 124 10.55 12.08 23.38
N TYR A 125 10.26 10.79 23.62
CA TYR A 125 9.38 10.33 24.69
C TYR A 125 10.13 9.48 25.72
N SER A 126 9.64 9.48 26.95
CA SER A 126 10.13 8.59 28.02
C SER A 126 9.88 7.11 27.71
N GLN A 127 8.84 6.81 26.97
CA GLN A 127 8.54 5.48 26.43
C GLN A 127 9.04 5.37 24.99
N THR A 128 10.24 4.83 24.83
CA THR A 128 10.95 4.80 23.54
C THR A 128 10.27 3.91 22.49
N VAL A 129 9.58 2.85 22.87
CA VAL A 129 8.90 1.92 21.95
C VAL A 129 7.42 1.77 22.31
N THR A 130 6.57 2.00 21.33
CA THR A 130 5.10 1.92 21.49
C THR A 130 4.52 0.99 20.43
N GLY A 131 3.66 0.06 20.84
CA GLY A 131 2.79 -0.67 19.93
C GLY A 131 1.59 0.17 19.53
N ASN A 132 1.18 0.14 18.26
CA ASN A 132 0.07 0.94 17.76
C ASN A 132 -0.95 0.08 17.02
N LEU A 133 -2.22 0.46 17.15
CA LEU A 133 -3.28 0.07 16.24
C LEU A 133 -3.37 1.13 15.13
N ASN A 134 -3.26 0.71 13.88
CA ASN A 134 -3.28 1.61 12.74
C ASN A 134 -4.65 1.59 12.06
N ILE A 135 -5.22 2.77 11.81
CA ILE A 135 -6.41 2.98 10.99
C ILE A 135 -6.01 3.93 9.87
N ASN A 136 -6.07 3.46 8.63
CA ASN A 136 -5.58 4.24 7.49
C ASN A 136 -6.67 4.43 6.45
N VAL A 137 -6.67 5.62 5.86
CA VAL A 137 -7.47 5.97 4.68
C VAL A 137 -6.51 6.48 3.62
N GLY A 138 -6.66 6.03 2.38
CA GLY A 138 -5.78 6.48 1.32
C GLY A 138 -6.39 6.37 -0.07
N PHE A 139 -5.69 6.98 -1.00
CA PHE A 139 -6.08 7.07 -2.40
C PHE A 139 -4.86 6.76 -3.28
N ASN A 140 -5.04 5.88 -4.27
CA ASN A 140 -4.07 5.70 -5.34
C ASN A 140 -4.62 6.35 -6.61
N PHE A 141 -3.82 7.17 -7.24
CA PHE A 141 -4.10 7.82 -8.52
C PHE A 141 -3.19 7.22 -9.59
N TRP A 142 -3.73 6.36 -10.45
CA TRP A 142 -2.97 5.67 -11.50
C TRP A 142 -2.81 6.58 -12.71
N ILE A 143 -1.61 7.13 -12.90
CA ILE A 143 -1.32 8.15 -13.92
C ILE A 143 -0.86 7.50 -15.22
N TYR A 144 0.07 6.57 -15.14
CA TYR A 144 0.65 5.94 -16.32
C TYR A 144 0.91 4.46 -16.12
N ARG A 145 0.22 3.60 -16.90
CA ARG A 145 0.38 2.14 -16.81
C ARG A 145 0.31 1.61 -15.37
N ASN A 146 1.49 1.22 -14.83
CA ASN A 146 1.64 0.65 -13.50
C ASN A 146 2.10 1.68 -12.45
N TRP A 147 2.34 2.93 -12.85
CA TRP A 147 2.77 4.00 -11.98
C TRP A 147 1.60 4.81 -11.46
N GLY A 148 1.61 5.10 -10.18
CA GLY A 148 0.59 5.95 -9.54
C GLY A 148 1.18 6.83 -8.45
N LEU A 149 0.38 7.81 -8.05
CA LEU A 149 0.58 8.57 -6.82
C LEU A 149 -0.26 7.95 -5.72
N GLN A 150 0.27 7.90 -4.52
CA GLN A 150 -0.44 7.47 -3.31
C GLN A 150 -0.48 8.61 -2.31
N LEU A 151 -1.67 8.90 -1.81
CA LEU A 151 -1.90 9.75 -0.65
C LEU A 151 -2.50 8.89 0.45
N GLN A 152 -1.95 8.93 1.66
CA GLN A 152 -2.45 8.16 2.79
C GLN A 152 -2.37 8.99 4.07
N THR A 153 -3.42 8.89 4.87
CA THR A 153 -3.49 9.39 6.24
C THR A 153 -3.72 8.21 7.16
N SER A 154 -2.92 8.13 8.22
CA SER A 154 -2.93 7.05 9.19
C SER A 154 -3.15 7.62 10.59
N GLY A 155 -4.22 7.22 11.26
CA GLY A 155 -4.38 7.39 12.70
C GLY A 155 -3.71 6.22 13.40
N LYS A 156 -2.81 6.50 14.31
CA LYS A 156 -2.07 5.51 15.08
C LYS A 156 -2.42 5.65 16.56
N LEU A 157 -3.07 4.63 17.10
CA LEU A 157 -3.55 4.57 18.47
C LEU A 157 -2.59 3.72 19.29
N GLY A 158 -1.98 4.31 20.32
CA GLY A 158 -1.01 3.62 21.17
C GLY A 158 -1.66 2.55 22.06
N ILE A 159 -1.02 1.36 22.11
CA ILE A 159 -1.49 0.21 22.90
C ILE A 159 -0.64 0.06 24.18
N ASN A 160 -0.52 1.12 24.96
CA ASN A 160 0.30 1.07 26.20
C ASN A 160 -0.58 1.00 27.46
N GLY A 161 -1.34 -0.08 27.60
CA GLY A 161 -2.09 -0.37 28.83
C GLY A 161 -3.36 0.45 29.06
N GLN A 162 -3.50 1.59 28.43
CA GLN A 162 -4.74 2.38 28.36
C GLN A 162 -5.02 2.68 26.91
N PHE A 163 -6.11 2.15 26.37
CA PHE A 163 -6.62 2.53 25.07
C PHE A 163 -6.97 4.03 25.10
N PHE A 164 -6.58 4.77 24.05
CA PHE A 164 -6.78 6.21 23.92
C PHE A 164 -5.98 7.07 24.95
N ASN A 165 -4.71 6.76 25.10
CA ASN A 165 -3.80 7.67 25.78
C ASN A 165 -3.32 8.72 24.76
N THR A 166 -3.77 9.97 24.89
CA THR A 166 -3.44 11.09 23.98
C THR A 166 -1.93 11.27 23.76
N ASN A 167 -1.10 10.89 24.72
CA ASN A 167 0.36 10.98 24.64
C ASN A 167 1.00 9.87 23.75
N ALA A 168 0.25 8.83 23.38
CA ALA A 168 0.74 7.74 22.54
C ALA A 168 0.14 7.75 21.14
N ASP A 169 -0.93 8.51 20.94
CA ASP A 169 -1.68 8.63 19.70
C ASP A 169 -1.07 9.72 18.81
N TYR A 170 -0.99 9.47 17.53
CA TYR A 170 -0.48 10.45 16.56
C TYR A 170 -1.04 10.18 15.17
N MET A 171 -0.94 11.18 14.30
CA MET A 171 -1.28 11.04 12.89
C MET A 171 -0.02 10.99 12.02
N GLN A 172 -0.11 10.24 10.95
CA GLN A 172 0.96 10.10 9.97
C GLN A 172 0.38 10.30 8.57
N HIS A 173 0.93 11.26 7.84
CA HIS A 173 0.52 11.58 6.47
C HIS A 173 1.62 11.19 5.51
N SER A 174 1.27 10.60 4.39
CA SER A 174 2.26 10.25 3.36
C SER A 174 1.77 10.56 1.96
N LEU A 175 2.69 11.09 1.15
CA LEU A 175 2.49 11.35 -0.27
C LEU A 175 3.67 10.79 -1.05
N GLY A 176 3.42 9.95 -2.05
CA GLY A 176 4.50 9.33 -2.78
C GLY A 176 4.10 8.66 -4.07
N VAL A 177 5.06 7.94 -4.64
CA VAL A 177 4.92 7.22 -5.89
C VAL A 177 4.83 5.72 -5.60
N VAL A 178 3.94 5.05 -6.31
CA VAL A 178 3.72 3.62 -6.22
C VAL A 178 3.83 2.96 -7.60
N TYR A 179 4.32 1.72 -7.60
CA TYR A 179 4.45 0.91 -8.80
C TYR A 179 3.84 -0.49 -8.60
N LYS A 180 2.98 -0.91 -9.53
CA LYS A 180 2.36 -2.25 -9.55
C LYS A 180 3.14 -3.22 -10.41
N PHE A 181 3.52 -4.37 -9.85
CA PHE A 181 4.03 -5.50 -10.59
C PHE A 181 2.87 -6.39 -11.04
N THR A 182 2.52 -6.30 -12.31
CA THR A 182 1.50 -7.16 -12.94
C THR A 182 2.19 -8.37 -13.56
N GLU A 183 1.66 -9.58 -13.33
CA GLU A 183 2.16 -10.76 -14.05
C GLU A 183 1.91 -10.59 -15.55
N SER A 184 2.96 -10.50 -16.34
CA SER A 184 2.88 -10.68 -17.77
C SER A 184 2.32 -12.08 -18.03
N ARG A 185 1.22 -12.19 -18.77
CA ARG A 185 0.78 -13.49 -19.29
C ARG A 185 1.91 -14.02 -20.18
N SER A 186 2.73 -14.89 -19.67
CA SER A 186 3.49 -15.79 -20.51
C SER A 186 2.46 -16.51 -21.38
N HIS A 187 2.37 -16.14 -22.64
CA HIS A 187 1.63 -16.90 -23.63
C HIS A 187 2.31 -18.25 -23.70
N GLY A 188 1.79 -19.22 -22.96
CA GLY A 188 2.15 -20.61 -23.08
C GLY A 188 1.84 -21.14 -24.47
N SER A 189 2.62 -20.71 -25.43
CA SER A 189 2.63 -21.19 -26.81
C SER A 189 3.13 -22.63 -26.94
N SER A 190 3.59 -23.24 -25.84
CA SER A 190 4.23 -24.56 -25.88
C SER A 190 3.24 -25.74 -25.97
N ASN A 191 2.03 -25.61 -25.47
CA ASN A 191 1.09 -26.75 -25.45
C ASN A 191 0.31 -26.94 -26.76
N ARG A 192 0.16 -25.91 -27.62
CA ARG A 192 -0.53 -26.09 -28.91
C ARG A 192 0.31 -26.87 -29.93
N LYS A 193 1.63 -26.80 -29.89
CA LYS A 193 2.50 -27.57 -30.80
C LYS A 193 2.52 -29.06 -30.45
N LYS A 194 2.51 -29.43 -29.17
CA LYS A 194 2.45 -30.84 -28.77
C LYS A 194 1.15 -31.53 -29.20
N TYR A 195 0.02 -30.82 -29.19
CA TYR A 195 -1.27 -31.40 -29.55
C TYR A 195 -1.46 -31.62 -31.06
N LYS A 196 -0.90 -30.75 -31.90
CA LYS A 196 -0.90 -30.95 -33.36
C LYS A 196 0.00 -32.10 -33.78
N TRP A 197 1.11 -32.31 -33.09
CA TRP A 197 2.07 -33.36 -33.45
C TRP A 197 1.54 -34.77 -33.09
N THR A 198 0.86 -34.92 -31.98
CA THR A 198 0.23 -36.21 -31.61
C THR A 198 -0.94 -36.59 -32.51
N LYS A 199 -1.72 -35.62 -33.00
CA LYS A 199 -2.82 -35.91 -33.96
C LYS A 199 -2.30 -36.36 -35.31
N SER A 200 -1.22 -35.82 -35.82
CA SER A 200 -0.63 -36.25 -37.11
C SER A 200 -0.06 -37.66 -37.03
N ARG A 201 0.57 -38.07 -35.90
CA ARG A 201 1.06 -39.44 -35.71
C ARG A 201 -0.03 -40.50 -35.65
N GLN A 202 -1.19 -40.17 -35.03
CA GLN A 202 -2.33 -41.10 -35.03
C GLN A 202 -2.93 -41.30 -36.42
N LYS A 203 -2.93 -40.26 -37.28
CA LYS A 203 -3.41 -40.38 -38.65
C LYS A 203 -2.56 -41.28 -39.52
N TYR A 204 -1.25 -41.33 -39.31
CA TYR A 204 -0.32 -42.22 -40.03
C TYR A 204 -0.31 -43.68 -39.56
N ARG A 205 -0.71 -43.94 -38.29
CA ARG A 205 -0.80 -45.34 -37.79
C ARG A 205 -2.11 -46.04 -38.18
N GLY A 206 -3.16 -45.29 -38.51
CA GLY A 206 -4.46 -45.87 -38.93
C GLY A 206 -4.54 -46.30 -40.40
N GLY A 207 -3.56 -45.94 -41.22
CA GLY A 207 -3.58 -46.18 -42.66
C GLY A 207 -2.95 -47.51 -43.17
N LYS A 208 -2.51 -48.38 -42.29
CA LYS A 208 -1.91 -49.70 -42.69
C LYS A 208 -2.67 -50.89 -42.06
N LYS A 209 -3.97 -50.99 -42.30
CA LYS A 209 -4.72 -52.25 -42.15
C LYS A 209 -5.71 -52.30 -43.27
N GLY A 210 -5.37 -53.09 -44.29
CA GLY A 210 -6.31 -53.51 -45.31
C GLY A 210 -5.67 -53.64 -46.71
N LYS A 211 -4.99 -54.72 -46.94
CA LYS A 211 -5.02 -55.49 -48.20
C LYS A 211 -4.05 -56.69 -48.02
N GLY A 212 -4.63 -57.80 -47.90
CA GLY A 212 -4.11 -59.13 -47.95
C GLY A 212 -5.24 -60.08 -47.76
#